data_acc25265adb1d523a699f018d4a8ed82
#
_entry.id   acc25265adb1d523a699f018d4a8ed82
#
_cell.length_a   1.000
_cell.length_b   1.000
_cell.length_c   1.000
_cell.angle_alpha   90.00
_cell.angle_beta   90.00
_cell.angle_gamma   90.00
#
_symmetry.space_group_name_H-M   'P 1'
#
loop_
_entity.id
_entity.type
_entity.pdbx_description
1 polymer ?
#
loop_
_entity_poly.entity_id
_entity_poly.type
_entity_poly.pdbx_seq_one_letter_code
_entity_poly.pdbx_strand_id
1 'polypeptide(L)'
;MAATVKSEQTRRLLIDSALQLFRTRGYGRTTMRSIADTAGVSVGNAYYYFRSKDELVAELYRFLQDEHRSRALPLLREGHNLGEHLRVILLANLDIMGPYHDFGAHFMRTVLPPSSASDDQSRHGRRGSADAGVGRAKSITMFRQAVTASRPQPPLAIRDDLPELLWLAHMGVMLFWIHDRSPGQRRTRRLVHNAAPLAAKLVILSRLPVVRNIVEDVVHLFQGARRDD
;
A
#
# COMPACT_ATOMS: atom_id res chain seq x y z
N MET A 1 -5.22 -26.39 -19.98
CA MET A 1 -4.20 -26.14 -18.95
C MET A 1 -2.91 -25.50 -19.49
N ALA A 2 -2.25 -26.00 -20.54
CA ALA A 2 -1.00 -25.44 -21.07
C ALA A 2 -1.10 -23.98 -21.58
N ALA A 3 -2.20 -23.60 -22.23
CA ALA A 3 -2.42 -22.24 -22.76
C ALA A 3 -2.54 -21.21 -21.62
N THR A 4 -3.19 -21.54 -20.50
CA THR A 4 -3.34 -20.68 -19.33
C THR A 4 -1.99 -20.44 -18.64
N VAL A 5 -1.17 -21.48 -18.52
CA VAL A 5 0.18 -21.36 -17.90
C VAL A 5 1.10 -20.47 -18.75
N LYS A 6 1.09 -20.63 -20.08
CA LYS A 6 1.88 -19.77 -21.00
C LYS A 6 1.41 -18.31 -20.97
N SER A 7 0.11 -18.08 -20.84
CA SER A 7 -0.46 -16.74 -20.71
C SER A 7 0.00 -16.06 -19.43
N GLU A 8 -0.04 -16.76 -18.30
CA GLU A 8 0.40 -16.25 -16.99
C GLU A 8 1.91 -15.96 -16.97
N GLN A 9 2.71 -16.84 -17.59
CA GLN A 9 4.16 -16.62 -17.74
C GLN A 9 4.46 -15.34 -18.55
N THR A 10 3.78 -15.13 -19.67
CA THR A 10 3.97 -13.91 -20.49
C THR A 10 3.55 -12.66 -19.71
N ARG A 11 2.42 -12.72 -18.99
CA ARG A 11 1.96 -11.63 -18.14
C ARG A 11 3.00 -11.24 -17.08
N ARG A 12 3.55 -12.23 -16.39
CA ARG A 12 4.60 -12.04 -15.39
C ARG A 12 5.89 -11.47 -15.98
N LEU A 13 6.30 -11.97 -17.14
CA LEU A 13 7.49 -11.47 -17.85
C LEU A 13 7.36 -10.00 -18.23
N LEU A 14 6.17 -9.55 -18.66
CA LEU A 14 5.89 -8.14 -18.93
C LEU A 14 5.97 -7.27 -17.67
N ILE A 15 5.46 -7.75 -16.53
CA ILE A 15 5.54 -7.06 -15.24
C ILE A 15 7.01 -6.93 -14.81
N ASP A 16 7.77 -8.03 -14.84
CA ASP A 16 9.19 -8.04 -14.43
C ASP A 16 10.02 -7.11 -15.31
N SER A 17 9.78 -7.12 -16.63
CA SER A 17 10.45 -6.22 -17.58
C SER A 17 10.11 -4.76 -17.34
N ALA A 18 8.84 -4.46 -17.05
CA ALA A 18 8.43 -3.11 -16.71
C ALA A 18 9.09 -2.62 -15.41
N LEU A 19 9.12 -3.48 -14.39
CA LEU A 19 9.80 -3.20 -13.12
C LEU A 19 11.27 -2.87 -13.31
N GLN A 20 11.97 -3.68 -14.10
CA GLN A 20 13.37 -3.45 -14.43
C GLN A 20 13.55 -2.09 -15.09
N LEU A 21 12.71 -1.74 -16.06
CA LEU A 21 12.78 -0.48 -16.78
C LEU A 21 12.41 0.72 -15.89
N PHE A 22 11.39 0.59 -15.01
CA PHE A 22 11.05 1.64 -14.07
C PHE A 22 12.18 1.94 -13.09
N ARG A 23 12.89 0.91 -12.64
CA ARG A 23 14.05 1.06 -11.75
C ARG A 23 15.26 1.68 -12.46
N THR A 24 15.52 1.31 -13.71
CA THR A 24 16.75 1.73 -14.43
C THR A 24 16.59 3.02 -15.22
N ARG A 25 15.40 3.28 -15.78
CA ARG A 25 15.13 4.43 -16.67
C ARG A 25 14.10 5.40 -16.11
N GLY A 26 13.38 5.01 -15.05
CA GLY A 26 12.25 5.75 -14.49
C GLY A 26 10.96 5.54 -15.30
N TYR A 27 9.82 5.80 -14.65
CA TYR A 27 8.50 5.60 -15.25
C TYR A 27 8.25 6.45 -16.49
N GLY A 28 8.61 7.75 -16.44
CA GLY A 28 8.34 8.69 -17.54
C GLY A 28 8.98 8.29 -18.88
N ARG A 29 10.20 7.76 -18.84
CA ARG A 29 10.96 7.34 -20.02
C ARG A 29 10.68 5.90 -20.47
N THR A 30 9.91 5.13 -19.72
CA THR A 30 9.51 3.77 -20.09
C THR A 30 8.24 3.79 -20.94
N THR A 31 8.23 3.05 -22.03
CA THR A 31 7.08 2.91 -22.95
C THR A 31 6.63 1.46 -23.02
N MET A 32 5.38 1.20 -23.44
CA MET A 32 4.90 -0.17 -23.67
C MET A 32 5.77 -0.89 -24.72
N ARG A 33 6.29 -0.19 -25.72
CA ARG A 33 7.22 -0.75 -26.70
C ARG A 33 8.51 -1.22 -26.04
N SER A 34 9.15 -0.36 -25.20
CA SER A 34 10.38 -0.76 -24.51
C SER A 34 10.16 -1.92 -23.54
N ILE A 35 8.98 -2.02 -22.95
CA ILE A 35 8.60 -3.16 -22.08
C ILE A 35 8.48 -4.44 -22.92
N ALA A 36 7.78 -4.39 -24.06
CA ALA A 36 7.63 -5.51 -24.96
C ALA A 36 8.99 -6.01 -25.49
N ASP A 37 9.85 -5.07 -25.93
CA ASP A 37 11.21 -5.36 -26.40
C ASP A 37 12.04 -6.05 -25.31
N THR A 38 11.99 -5.55 -24.07
CA THR A 38 12.72 -6.13 -22.94
C THR A 38 12.18 -7.52 -22.56
N ALA A 39 10.86 -7.72 -22.68
CA ALA A 39 10.20 -8.99 -22.42
C ALA A 39 10.36 -10.01 -23.57
N GLY A 40 10.93 -9.61 -24.71
CA GLY A 40 11.07 -10.48 -25.89
C GLY A 40 9.72 -10.85 -26.54
N VAL A 41 8.70 -9.98 -26.44
CA VAL A 41 7.39 -10.18 -27.04
C VAL A 41 7.05 -9.07 -28.02
N SER A 42 6.11 -9.32 -28.94
CA SER A 42 5.63 -8.27 -29.84
C SER A 42 4.87 -7.17 -29.06
N VAL A 43 4.92 -5.94 -29.55
CA VAL A 43 4.18 -4.81 -28.97
C VAL A 43 2.66 -5.10 -28.93
N GLY A 44 2.12 -5.71 -29.97
CA GLY A 44 0.71 -6.14 -30.02
C GLY A 44 0.38 -7.14 -28.90
N ASN A 45 1.29 -8.08 -28.62
CA ASN A 45 1.13 -9.01 -27.51
C ASN A 45 1.18 -8.32 -26.16
N ALA A 46 2.06 -7.35 -25.97
CA ALA A 46 2.09 -6.57 -24.72
C ALA A 46 0.76 -5.82 -24.49
N TYR A 47 0.20 -5.19 -25.53
CA TYR A 47 -1.10 -4.51 -25.46
C TYR A 47 -2.30 -5.46 -25.31
N TYR A 48 -2.17 -6.71 -25.67
CA TYR A 48 -3.17 -7.73 -25.38
C TYR A 48 -3.30 -7.99 -23.87
N TYR A 49 -2.18 -8.01 -23.15
CA TYR A 49 -2.17 -8.23 -21.69
C TYR A 49 -2.42 -6.96 -20.88
N PHE A 50 -1.86 -5.84 -21.30
CA PHE A 50 -1.94 -4.55 -20.60
C PHE A 50 -2.18 -3.42 -21.59
N ARG A 51 -3.32 -2.79 -21.50
CA ARG A 51 -3.72 -1.70 -22.40
C ARG A 51 -2.93 -0.41 -22.20
N SER A 52 -2.31 -0.25 -21.03
CA SER A 52 -1.53 0.93 -20.67
C SER A 52 -0.46 0.59 -19.63
N LYS A 53 0.49 1.51 -19.44
CA LYS A 53 1.45 1.43 -18.33
C LYS A 53 0.76 1.50 -16.96
N ASP A 54 -0.33 2.24 -16.86
CA ASP A 54 -1.08 2.39 -15.59
C ASP A 54 -1.77 1.09 -15.18
N GLU A 55 -2.30 0.33 -16.15
CA GLU A 55 -2.85 -1.02 -15.89
C GLU A 55 -1.76 -1.97 -15.40
N LEU A 56 -0.57 -1.88 -15.98
CA LEU A 56 0.59 -2.67 -15.56
C LEU A 56 1.06 -2.26 -14.16
N VAL A 57 1.01 -0.97 -13.83
CA VAL A 57 1.31 -0.46 -12.48
C VAL A 57 0.28 -0.93 -11.45
N ALA A 58 -1.00 -0.95 -11.81
CA ALA A 58 -2.05 -1.46 -10.93
C ALA A 58 -1.85 -2.96 -10.63
N GLU A 59 -1.45 -3.74 -11.63
CA GLU A 59 -1.09 -5.16 -11.45
C GLU A 59 0.12 -5.33 -10.55
N LEU A 60 1.17 -4.53 -10.78
CA LEU A 60 2.34 -4.50 -9.92
C LEU A 60 1.97 -4.19 -8.48
N TYR A 61 1.08 -3.22 -8.26
CA TYR A 61 0.61 -2.87 -6.93
C TYR A 61 0.00 -4.08 -6.22
N ARG A 62 -0.86 -4.84 -6.90
CA ARG A 62 -1.45 -6.06 -6.35
C ARG A 62 -0.37 -7.07 -5.95
N PHE A 63 0.62 -7.28 -6.83
CA PHE A 63 1.74 -8.19 -6.55
C PHE A 63 2.54 -7.74 -5.31
N LEU A 64 2.89 -6.45 -5.20
CA LEU A 64 3.62 -5.92 -4.05
C LEU A 64 2.80 -5.99 -2.75
N GLN A 65 1.48 -5.82 -2.83
CA GLN A 65 0.59 -6.00 -1.69
C GLN A 65 0.53 -7.47 -1.22
N ASP A 66 0.48 -8.42 -2.14
CA ASP A 66 0.49 -9.84 -1.79
C ASP A 66 1.85 -10.24 -1.21
N GLU A 67 2.96 -9.74 -1.74
CA GLU A 67 4.30 -9.92 -1.20
C GLU A 67 4.43 -9.31 0.21
N HIS A 68 3.90 -8.10 0.42
CA HIS A 68 3.87 -7.44 1.73
C HIS A 68 3.13 -8.29 2.76
N ARG A 69 1.95 -8.79 2.41
CA ARG A 69 1.16 -9.67 3.28
C ARG A 69 1.91 -10.97 3.59
N SER A 70 2.49 -11.61 2.59
CA SER A 70 3.21 -12.88 2.77
C SER A 70 4.41 -12.74 3.71
N ARG A 71 5.09 -11.59 3.70
CA ARG A 71 6.22 -11.30 4.60
C ARG A 71 5.78 -10.84 5.99
N ALA A 72 4.76 -9.99 6.08
CA ALA A 72 4.38 -9.39 7.36
C ALA A 72 3.53 -10.32 8.23
N LEU A 73 2.55 -11.03 7.66
CA LEU A 73 1.59 -11.82 8.44
C LEU A 73 2.23 -12.92 9.30
N PRO A 74 3.22 -13.71 8.84
CA PRO A 74 3.84 -14.73 9.68
C PRO A 74 4.61 -14.17 10.87
N LEU A 75 4.92 -12.87 10.86
CA LEU A 75 5.65 -12.18 11.92
C LEU A 75 4.71 -11.53 12.97
N LEU A 76 3.40 -11.52 12.74
CA LEU A 76 2.41 -11.04 13.70
C LEU A 76 2.17 -12.12 14.76
N ARG A 77 2.99 -12.13 15.80
CA ARG A 77 2.94 -13.15 16.86
C ARG A 77 1.96 -12.74 17.95
N GLU A 78 1.16 -13.69 18.44
CA GLU A 78 0.36 -13.46 19.63
C GLU A 78 1.23 -13.08 20.83
N GLY A 79 0.71 -12.17 21.66
CA GLY A 79 1.42 -11.68 22.83
C GLY A 79 2.32 -10.45 22.58
N HIS A 80 2.69 -10.16 21.34
CA HIS A 80 3.37 -8.91 21.03
C HIS A 80 2.41 -7.71 21.18
N ASN A 81 2.98 -6.54 21.51
CA ASN A 81 2.19 -5.32 21.59
C ASN A 81 1.92 -4.73 20.18
N LEU A 82 0.94 -3.84 20.10
CA LEU A 82 0.55 -3.21 18.83
C LEU A 82 1.72 -2.49 18.15
N GLY A 83 2.62 -1.84 18.91
CA GLY A 83 3.77 -1.15 18.36
C GLY A 83 4.77 -2.07 17.67
N GLU A 84 4.94 -3.29 18.20
CA GLU A 84 5.77 -4.32 17.57
C GLU A 84 5.15 -4.77 16.25
N HIS A 85 3.84 -5.03 16.22
CA HIS A 85 3.13 -5.38 14.99
C HIS A 85 3.18 -4.27 13.94
N LEU A 86 2.98 -3.01 14.35
CA LEU A 86 3.07 -1.86 13.45
C LEU A 86 4.48 -1.75 12.85
N ARG A 87 5.53 -1.92 13.64
CA ARG A 87 6.91 -1.91 13.12
C ARG A 87 7.13 -3.00 12.08
N VAL A 88 6.66 -4.23 12.35
CA VAL A 88 6.77 -5.34 11.41
C VAL A 88 6.10 -5.00 10.08
N ILE A 89 4.85 -4.55 10.12
CA ILE A 89 4.09 -4.21 8.91
C ILE A 89 4.75 -3.08 8.13
N LEU A 90 5.10 -1.99 8.81
CA LEU A 90 5.62 -0.79 8.14
C LEU A 90 7.03 -1.00 7.60
N LEU A 91 7.92 -1.68 8.35
CA LEU A 91 9.28 -1.96 7.88
C LEU A 91 9.29 -2.97 6.74
N ALA A 92 8.48 -4.03 6.80
CA ALA A 92 8.34 -4.98 5.69
C ALA A 92 7.88 -4.28 4.40
N ASN A 93 6.95 -3.32 4.51
CA ASN A 93 6.53 -2.52 3.36
C ASN A 93 7.68 -1.65 2.82
N LEU A 94 8.43 -0.97 3.67
CA LEU A 94 9.59 -0.17 3.26
C LEU A 94 10.67 -1.02 2.57
N ASP A 95 10.88 -2.26 3.02
CA ASP A 95 11.86 -3.18 2.40
C ASP A 95 11.42 -3.59 1.00
N ILE A 96 10.13 -3.87 0.82
CA ILE A 96 9.56 -4.24 -0.48
C ILE A 96 9.52 -3.06 -1.44
N MET A 97 9.14 -1.88 -0.94
CA MET A 97 8.99 -0.67 -1.74
C MET A 97 10.33 0.04 -2.02
N GLY A 98 11.36 -0.20 -1.20
CA GLY A 98 12.67 0.46 -1.31
C GLY A 98 13.25 0.47 -2.72
N PRO A 99 13.29 -0.65 -3.47
CA PRO A 99 13.77 -0.70 -4.85
C PRO A 99 12.98 0.18 -5.84
N TYR A 100 11.78 0.63 -5.46
CA TYR A 100 10.87 1.43 -6.28
C TYR A 100 10.71 2.87 -5.80
N HIS A 101 11.60 3.34 -4.92
CA HIS A 101 11.51 4.66 -4.28
C HIS A 101 11.38 5.80 -5.31
N ASP A 102 12.19 5.79 -6.37
CA ASP A 102 12.15 6.83 -7.42
C ASP A 102 10.83 6.82 -8.22
N PHE A 103 10.11 5.71 -8.18
CA PHE A 103 8.80 5.53 -8.78
C PHE A 103 7.64 5.75 -7.79
N GLY A 104 7.94 5.86 -6.50
CA GLY A 104 6.97 5.89 -5.40
C GLY A 104 5.90 6.96 -5.54
N ALA A 105 6.26 8.18 -5.99
CA ALA A 105 5.30 9.28 -6.18
C ALA A 105 4.25 8.97 -7.27
N HIS A 106 4.63 8.25 -8.33
CA HIS A 106 3.69 7.82 -9.36
C HIS A 106 2.77 6.71 -8.85
N PHE A 107 3.34 5.79 -8.10
CA PHE A 107 2.63 4.69 -7.46
C PHE A 107 1.54 5.18 -6.50
N MET A 108 1.85 6.18 -5.67
CA MET A 108 0.86 6.77 -4.75
C MET A 108 -0.32 7.44 -5.48
N ARG A 109 -0.12 8.03 -6.65
CA ARG A 109 -1.22 8.57 -7.46
C ARG A 109 -2.17 7.49 -7.99
N THR A 110 -1.67 6.29 -8.20
CA THR A 110 -2.50 5.14 -8.60
C THR A 110 -3.31 4.58 -7.43
N VAL A 111 -2.78 4.69 -6.21
CA VAL A 111 -3.39 4.16 -4.96
C VAL A 111 -4.37 5.13 -4.32
N LEU A 112 -4.06 6.42 -4.38
CA LEU A 112 -4.92 7.50 -3.88
C LEU A 112 -5.62 8.13 -5.08
N PRO A 113 -6.90 7.80 -5.34
CA PRO A 113 -7.64 8.44 -6.42
C PRO A 113 -7.69 9.97 -6.17
N PRO A 114 -7.62 10.80 -7.22
CA PRO A 114 -7.77 12.24 -7.08
C PRO A 114 -9.12 12.56 -6.45
N SER A 115 -9.13 13.46 -5.46
CA SER A 115 -10.33 13.91 -4.74
C SER A 115 -11.27 14.82 -5.57
N SER A 116 -10.96 15.05 -6.85
CA SER A 116 -11.82 15.79 -7.78
C SER A 116 -12.25 14.86 -8.91
N ALA A 117 -13.51 14.50 -8.91
CA ALA A 117 -14.19 13.92 -10.06
C ALA A 117 -14.23 14.94 -11.20
N SER A 118 -13.21 14.97 -12.04
CA SER A 118 -13.39 15.50 -13.39
C SER A 118 -14.05 14.41 -14.22
N ASP A 119 -15.12 14.78 -14.91
CA ASP A 119 -16.08 13.95 -15.67
C ASP A 119 -15.50 13.13 -16.85
N ASP A 120 -14.21 12.87 -16.90
CA ASP A 120 -13.62 11.96 -17.88
C ASP A 120 -13.51 10.54 -17.32
N GLN A 121 -14.66 9.96 -16.98
CA GLN A 121 -14.81 8.56 -16.59
C GLN A 121 -14.75 7.65 -17.82
N SER A 122 -13.60 7.58 -18.48
CA SER A 122 -13.32 6.48 -19.38
C SER A 122 -13.37 5.15 -18.59
N ARG A 123 -13.86 4.07 -19.22
CA ARG A 123 -13.97 2.71 -18.62
C ARG A 123 -12.65 2.21 -18.01
N HIS A 124 -11.54 2.88 -18.27
CA HIS A 124 -10.19 2.62 -17.78
C HIS A 124 -9.97 3.10 -16.34
N GLY A 125 -10.54 4.24 -15.94
CA GLY A 125 -10.45 4.75 -14.57
C GLY A 125 -11.18 3.87 -13.54
N ARG A 126 -12.27 3.19 -13.95
CA ARG A 126 -13.03 2.30 -13.04
C ARG A 126 -12.29 1.04 -12.63
N ARG A 127 -11.45 0.45 -13.51
CA ARG A 127 -10.65 -0.74 -13.15
C ARG A 127 -9.51 -0.37 -12.20
N GLY A 128 -8.79 0.72 -12.47
CA GLY A 128 -7.73 1.20 -11.56
C GLY A 128 -8.25 1.55 -10.17
N SER A 129 -9.44 2.17 -10.06
CA SER A 129 -10.08 2.47 -8.78
C SER A 129 -10.57 1.20 -8.05
N ALA A 130 -11.08 0.20 -8.78
CA ALA A 130 -11.48 -1.08 -8.19
C ALA A 130 -10.28 -1.86 -7.65
N ASP A 131 -9.17 -1.90 -8.39
CA ASP A 131 -7.93 -2.56 -7.96
C ASP A 131 -7.28 -1.84 -6.76
N ALA A 132 -7.33 -0.51 -6.72
CA ALA A 132 -6.90 0.28 -5.56
C ALA A 132 -7.77 0.01 -4.33
N GLY A 133 -9.09 -0.14 -4.51
CA GLY A 133 -10.02 -0.53 -3.46
C GLY A 133 -9.72 -1.91 -2.87
N VAL A 134 -9.40 -2.89 -3.70
CA VAL A 134 -8.99 -4.24 -3.27
C VAL A 134 -7.68 -4.18 -2.48
N GLY A 135 -6.69 -3.42 -2.94
CA GLY A 135 -5.42 -3.25 -2.22
C GLY A 135 -5.60 -2.60 -0.85
N ARG A 136 -6.45 -1.56 -0.75
CA ARG A 136 -6.84 -0.91 0.50
C ARG A 136 -7.48 -1.92 1.46
N ALA A 137 -8.47 -2.68 0.99
CA ALA A 137 -9.17 -3.67 1.81
C ALA A 137 -8.21 -4.75 2.36
N LYS A 138 -7.27 -5.23 1.53
CA LYS A 138 -6.22 -6.17 1.95
C LYS A 138 -5.33 -5.57 3.05
N SER A 139 -4.92 -4.31 2.89
CA SER A 139 -4.09 -3.62 3.90
C SER A 139 -4.84 -3.42 5.21
N ILE A 140 -6.09 -2.96 5.18
CA ILE A 140 -6.93 -2.80 6.38
C ILE A 140 -7.12 -4.14 7.09
N THR A 141 -7.33 -5.24 6.35
CA THR A 141 -7.42 -6.58 6.91
C THR A 141 -6.15 -6.99 7.65
N MET A 142 -4.97 -6.64 7.13
CA MET A 142 -3.70 -6.92 7.80
C MET A 142 -3.56 -6.13 9.12
N PHE A 143 -3.94 -4.85 9.14
CA PHE A 143 -3.99 -4.07 10.37
C PHE A 143 -5.01 -4.62 11.37
N ARG A 144 -6.16 -5.10 10.90
CA ARG A 144 -7.14 -5.79 11.77
C ARG A 144 -6.54 -7.02 12.44
N GLN A 145 -5.78 -7.83 11.72
CA GLN A 145 -5.07 -8.98 12.29
C GLN A 145 -4.03 -8.55 13.33
N ALA A 146 -3.27 -7.47 13.06
CA ALA A 146 -2.32 -6.91 14.02
C ALA A 146 -3.02 -6.44 15.30
N VAL A 147 -4.16 -5.76 15.19
CA VAL A 147 -4.98 -5.29 16.33
C VAL A 147 -5.50 -6.50 17.15
N THR A 148 -6.00 -7.53 16.49
CA THR A 148 -6.56 -8.72 17.15
C THR A 148 -5.47 -9.53 17.87
N ALA A 149 -4.29 -9.68 17.28
CA ALA A 149 -3.16 -10.41 17.86
C ALA A 149 -2.45 -9.65 18.99
N SER A 150 -2.65 -8.33 19.10
CA SER A 150 -1.91 -7.48 20.06
C SER A 150 -2.29 -7.75 21.52
N ARG A 151 -1.29 -7.69 22.40
CA ARG A 151 -1.47 -7.70 23.85
C ARG A 151 -0.69 -6.54 24.48
N PRO A 152 -1.28 -5.72 25.38
CA PRO A 152 -2.73 -5.75 25.70
C PRO A 152 -3.60 -5.37 24.49
N GLN A 153 -4.82 -5.90 24.43
CA GLN A 153 -5.74 -5.56 23.35
C GLN A 153 -6.15 -4.07 23.40
N PRO A 154 -6.30 -3.41 22.25
CA PRO A 154 -6.90 -2.08 22.17
C PRO A 154 -8.29 -2.02 22.82
N PRO A 155 -8.71 -0.85 23.36
CA PRO A 155 -10.04 -0.66 23.92
C PRO A 155 -11.14 -1.00 22.92
N LEU A 156 -12.24 -1.57 23.41
CA LEU A 156 -13.39 -1.97 22.56
C LEU A 156 -13.96 -0.77 21.79
N ALA A 157 -14.03 0.40 22.44
CA ALA A 157 -14.63 1.60 21.86
C ALA A 157 -13.99 2.05 20.53
N ILE A 158 -12.71 1.75 20.31
CA ILE A 158 -11.97 2.17 19.11
C ILE A 158 -11.50 1.00 18.23
N ARG A 159 -11.70 -0.23 18.70
CA ARG A 159 -11.10 -1.43 18.09
C ARG A 159 -11.51 -1.65 16.65
N ASP A 160 -12.76 -1.36 16.33
CA ASP A 160 -13.33 -1.60 15.01
C ASP A 160 -12.85 -0.57 13.99
N ASP A 161 -12.66 0.69 14.39
CA ASP A 161 -12.18 1.78 13.54
C ASP A 161 -10.65 1.83 13.44
N LEU A 162 -9.95 1.29 14.44
CA LEU A 162 -8.50 1.34 14.55
C LEU A 162 -7.75 0.80 13.32
N PRO A 163 -8.15 -0.31 12.66
CA PRO A 163 -7.48 -0.80 11.47
C PRO A 163 -7.46 0.20 10.32
N GLU A 164 -8.52 0.98 10.18
CA GLU A 164 -8.61 2.00 9.13
C GLU A 164 -7.76 3.23 9.46
N LEU A 165 -7.76 3.68 10.72
CA LEU A 165 -6.88 4.76 11.19
C LEU A 165 -5.40 4.37 11.03
N LEU A 166 -5.05 3.13 11.32
CA LEU A 166 -3.68 2.62 11.13
C LEU A 166 -3.30 2.55 9.64
N TRP A 167 -4.25 2.22 8.76
CA TRP A 167 -4.03 2.30 7.33
C TRP A 167 -3.78 3.75 6.87
N LEU A 168 -4.54 4.72 7.36
CA LEU A 168 -4.32 6.14 7.06
C LEU A 168 -2.95 6.61 7.58
N ALA A 169 -2.57 6.23 8.78
CA ALA A 169 -1.24 6.51 9.32
C ALA A 169 -0.14 5.89 8.45
N HIS A 170 -0.34 4.66 7.95
CA HIS A 170 0.55 4.03 6.98
C HIS A 170 0.65 4.86 5.69
N MET A 171 -0.44 5.38 5.16
CA MET A 171 -0.40 6.28 3.99
C MET A 171 0.41 7.55 4.28
N GLY A 172 0.31 8.11 5.48
CA GLY A 172 1.16 9.22 5.94
C GLY A 172 2.65 8.85 5.97
N VAL A 173 3.00 7.66 6.45
CA VAL A 173 4.37 7.14 6.40
C VAL A 173 4.86 6.98 4.96
N MET A 174 4.02 6.46 4.05
CA MET A 174 4.36 6.31 2.64
C MET A 174 4.54 7.66 1.94
N LEU A 175 3.72 8.65 2.28
CA LEU A 175 3.89 10.02 1.78
C LEU A 175 5.22 10.63 2.23
N PHE A 176 5.60 10.43 3.49
CA PHE A 176 6.91 10.85 4.00
C PHE A 176 8.04 10.10 3.29
N TRP A 177 7.90 8.79 3.08
CA TRP A 177 8.88 7.94 2.42
C TRP A 177 9.19 8.41 1.00
N ILE A 178 8.20 8.80 0.21
CA ILE A 178 8.38 9.29 -1.17
C ILE A 178 9.32 10.51 -1.21
N HIS A 179 9.28 11.35 -0.18
CA HIS A 179 10.08 12.58 -0.08
C HIS A 179 11.42 12.37 0.65
N ASP A 180 11.66 11.18 1.22
CA ASP A 180 12.88 10.89 1.96
C ASP A 180 14.05 10.60 1.02
N ARG A 181 14.94 11.57 0.86
CA ARG A 181 16.18 11.46 0.05
C ARG A 181 17.38 10.95 0.84
N SER A 182 17.22 10.54 2.08
CA SER A 182 18.33 9.98 2.87
C SER A 182 18.72 8.59 2.36
N PRO A 183 20.02 8.22 2.43
CA PRO A 183 20.47 6.90 1.98
C PRO A 183 19.69 5.77 2.65
N GLY A 184 19.10 4.86 1.83
CA GLY A 184 18.27 3.76 2.30
C GLY A 184 17.01 4.20 3.07
N GLN A 185 16.53 5.44 2.82
CA GLN A 185 15.35 6.04 3.47
C GLN A 185 15.42 5.95 5.01
N ARG A 186 16.60 6.28 5.56
CA ARG A 186 16.89 6.17 7.01
C ARG A 186 15.96 7.03 7.88
N ARG A 187 15.53 8.20 7.38
CA ARG A 187 14.61 9.08 8.12
C ARG A 187 13.25 8.43 8.29
N THR A 188 12.72 7.81 7.23
CA THR A 188 11.44 7.09 7.28
C THR A 188 11.53 5.87 8.20
N ARG A 189 12.61 5.10 8.13
CA ARG A 189 12.83 3.96 9.04
C ARG A 189 12.89 4.41 10.50
N ARG A 190 13.59 5.51 10.79
CA ARG A 190 13.62 6.11 12.14
C ARG A 190 12.25 6.61 12.58
N LEU A 191 11.49 7.25 11.67
CA LEU A 191 10.10 7.64 11.93
C LEU A 191 9.26 6.42 12.37
N VAL A 192 9.31 5.32 11.63
CA VAL A 192 8.57 4.08 11.95
C VAL A 192 9.00 3.54 13.31
N HIS A 193 10.32 3.46 13.59
CA HIS A 193 10.82 2.95 14.86
C HIS A 193 10.32 3.75 16.06
N ASN A 194 10.18 5.07 15.93
CA ASN A 194 9.75 5.95 17.00
C ASN A 194 8.23 6.11 17.08
N ALA A 195 7.55 6.21 15.94
CA ALA A 195 6.11 6.44 15.88
C ALA A 195 5.27 5.19 16.24
N ALA A 196 5.71 3.99 15.86
CA ALA A 196 4.95 2.77 16.12
C ALA A 196 4.74 2.50 17.64
N PRO A 197 5.77 2.58 18.52
CA PRO A 197 5.57 2.47 19.96
C PRO A 197 4.72 3.61 20.54
N LEU A 198 4.86 4.83 20.02
CA LEU A 198 4.07 5.98 20.46
C LEU A 198 2.59 5.78 20.12
N ALA A 199 2.28 5.37 18.89
CA ALA A 199 0.92 5.06 18.47
C ALA A 199 0.28 3.98 19.36
N ALA A 200 1.02 2.90 19.66
CA ALA A 200 0.55 1.85 20.57
C ALA A 200 0.24 2.38 21.97
N LYS A 201 1.11 3.26 22.52
CA LYS A 201 0.87 3.90 23.82
C LYS A 201 -0.39 4.77 23.80
N LEU A 202 -0.58 5.58 22.75
CA LEU A 202 -1.77 6.43 22.60
C LEU A 202 -3.05 5.59 22.52
N VAL A 203 -3.02 4.48 21.78
CA VAL A 203 -4.14 3.54 21.70
C VAL A 203 -4.48 2.95 23.07
N ILE A 204 -3.49 2.57 23.87
CA ILE A 204 -3.76 2.03 25.22
C ILE A 204 -4.21 3.14 26.19
N LEU A 205 -3.63 4.34 26.11
CA LEU A 205 -4.03 5.48 26.90
C LEU A 205 -5.46 5.97 26.62
N SER A 206 -6.02 5.64 25.45
CA SER A 206 -7.45 5.93 25.14
C SER A 206 -8.44 5.20 26.05
N ARG A 207 -7.98 4.31 26.94
CA ARG A 207 -8.76 3.80 28.07
C ARG A 207 -9.10 4.88 29.12
N LEU A 208 -8.26 5.93 29.19
CA LEU A 208 -8.50 7.05 30.10
C LEU A 208 -9.55 7.98 29.48
N PRO A 209 -10.57 8.44 30.24
CA PRO A 209 -11.69 9.23 29.71
C PRO A 209 -11.24 10.46 28.90
N VAL A 210 -10.22 11.17 29.38
CA VAL A 210 -9.71 12.41 28.74
C VAL A 210 -9.10 12.10 27.37
N VAL A 211 -8.34 11.02 27.24
CA VAL A 211 -7.69 10.63 25.97
C VAL A 211 -8.72 9.99 25.02
N ARG A 212 -9.70 9.27 25.59
CA ARG A 212 -10.78 8.66 24.83
C ARG A 212 -11.56 9.69 24.03
N ASN A 213 -11.96 10.80 24.63
CA ASN A 213 -12.70 11.86 23.93
C ASN A 213 -11.92 12.39 22.72
N ILE A 214 -10.61 12.63 22.86
CA ILE A 214 -9.76 13.09 21.74
C ILE A 214 -9.72 12.04 20.61
N VAL A 215 -9.59 10.76 20.95
CA VAL A 215 -9.55 9.70 19.96
C VAL A 215 -10.92 9.52 19.28
N GLU A 216 -12.02 9.61 20.04
CA GLU A 216 -13.39 9.57 19.50
C GLU A 216 -13.64 10.77 18.56
N ASP A 217 -13.20 11.97 18.92
CA ASP A 217 -13.30 13.15 18.05
C ASP A 217 -12.53 12.95 16.74
N VAL A 218 -11.33 12.38 16.77
CA VAL A 218 -10.57 12.03 15.56
C VAL A 218 -11.32 11.00 14.71
N VAL A 219 -11.87 9.95 15.32
CA VAL A 219 -12.67 8.93 14.62
C VAL A 219 -13.90 9.57 13.96
N HIS A 220 -14.63 10.42 14.70
CA HIS A 220 -15.82 11.13 14.18
C HIS A 220 -15.48 12.08 13.02
N LEU A 221 -14.34 12.76 13.08
CA LEU A 221 -13.85 13.64 12.03
C LEU A 221 -13.64 12.85 10.72
N PHE A 222 -13.03 11.66 10.82
CA PHE A 222 -12.83 10.77 9.67
C PHE A 222 -14.13 10.14 9.17
N GLN A 223 -15.06 9.79 10.06
CA GLN A 223 -16.37 9.26 9.66
C GLN A 223 -17.24 10.33 9.01
N GLY A 224 -17.16 11.59 9.47
CA GLY A 224 -17.85 12.72 8.86
C GLY A 224 -17.38 12.99 7.44
N ALA A 225 -16.06 13.01 7.23
CA ALA A 225 -15.46 13.19 5.90
C ALA A 225 -15.81 12.09 4.87
N ARG A 226 -16.40 10.97 5.32
CA ARG A 226 -16.85 9.85 4.45
C ARG A 226 -18.34 9.91 4.11
N ARG A 227 -19.15 10.66 4.87
CA ARG A 227 -20.61 10.75 4.65
C ARG A 227 -21.00 11.82 3.65
N ASP A 228 -20.06 12.68 3.28
CA ASP A 228 -20.27 13.76 2.31
C ASP A 228 -19.95 13.34 0.86
N ASP A 229 -19.64 12.07 0.61
CA ASP A 229 -19.51 11.41 -0.70
C ASP A 229 -20.70 10.45 -0.94
#